data_94b4b1e92c35b8184cc1140a8424eed6
#
_entry.id   94b4b1e92c35b8184cc1140a8424eed6
#
_cell.length_a   1.000
_cell.length_b   1.000
_cell.length_c   1.000
_cell.angle_alpha   90.00
_cell.angle_beta   90.00
_cell.angle_gamma   90.00
#
_symmetry.space_group_name_H-M   'P 1'
#
loop_
_entity.id
_entity.type
_entity.pdbx_description
1 polymer ?
#
loop_
_entity_poly.entity_id
_entity_poly.type
_entity_poly.pdbx_seq_one_letter_code
_entity_poly.pdbx_strand_id
1 'polypeptide(L)'
;MSTVSPFLNFVVLCCRAAACIIALMVVLSMRTSADDWPQWGGPKRDCVWHEAGIVDKFPTDGLLPRVWSVEVAEGYSGPAVADGRVFLTDRIADGELERLLCFNAETGKPLWKHEYYVRYSIGYAHGPRATPVIDENRVYFIGAQGDMFCMNVKDGSIIWQKSFEKDFGTEMPTWGMAAAPLVDGERLITLVGGKENGLVVCFDKLTGKELWRSLNDLSIGYCPPVIYEFAERRQLIIWHPSAVSSLDPETGTVLWEVPWAIKAGLCVPMPRKLDDRLFLTSFYEGPHMLKVSADHADILWKGNGVNEEQTDKLHSIMPTPVVTKDNIFGICSYGQLRCLKTETGERVWETREATGEGRWWNAFIVPQGDRYFLHNEQGDLIIANLSESGYEEISRARLVEPTRPVQRRMTIWSHPAFAMKSVFARNDKELVRVNLAK
;
A
#
# COMPACT_ATOMS: atom_id res chain seq x y z
N MET A 1 -40.41 -30.69 -53.76
CA MET A 1 -40.49 -31.07 -52.31
C MET A 1 -39.15 -31.65 -51.91
N SER A 2 -38.28 -30.89 -51.33
CA SER A 2 -36.93 -31.32 -50.88
C SER A 2 -37.05 -31.70 -49.41
N THR A 3 -36.88 -32.99 -49.15
CA THR A 3 -36.84 -33.54 -47.78
C THR A 3 -35.49 -33.23 -47.16
N VAL A 4 -35.48 -32.33 -46.19
CA VAL A 4 -34.28 -32.05 -45.32
C VAL A 4 -34.05 -33.30 -44.48
N SER A 5 -32.84 -33.84 -44.55
CA SER A 5 -32.41 -35.07 -43.84
C SER A 5 -32.49 -34.87 -42.31
N PRO A 6 -33.08 -35.83 -41.56
CA PRO A 6 -33.16 -35.78 -40.09
C PRO A 6 -31.78 -35.77 -39.41
N PHE A 7 -30.70 -36.17 -40.10
CA PHE A 7 -29.33 -36.14 -39.60
C PHE A 7 -28.80 -34.70 -39.36
N LEU A 8 -29.22 -33.71 -40.17
CA LEU A 8 -28.78 -32.32 -40.04
C LEU A 8 -29.38 -31.64 -38.79
N ASN A 9 -30.62 -32.00 -38.44
CA ASN A 9 -31.26 -31.45 -37.26
C ASN A 9 -30.68 -32.01 -35.94
N PHE A 10 -30.19 -33.28 -35.93
CA PHE A 10 -29.56 -33.86 -34.76
C PHE A 10 -28.17 -33.27 -34.47
N VAL A 11 -27.36 -33.03 -35.53
CA VAL A 11 -26.05 -32.36 -35.38
C VAL A 11 -26.18 -30.92 -34.87
N VAL A 12 -27.15 -30.15 -35.37
CA VAL A 12 -27.40 -28.77 -34.94
C VAL A 12 -27.90 -28.73 -33.50
N LEU A 13 -28.70 -29.73 -33.07
CA LEU A 13 -29.21 -29.82 -31.69
C LEU A 13 -28.07 -30.18 -30.73
N CYS A 14 -27.16 -31.09 -31.10
CA CYS A 14 -26.01 -31.46 -30.28
C CYS A 14 -24.97 -30.35 -30.20
N CYS A 15 -24.74 -29.56 -31.27
CA CYS A 15 -23.85 -28.40 -31.22
C CYS A 15 -24.43 -27.25 -30.35
N ARG A 16 -25.74 -27.05 -30.35
CA ARG A 16 -26.39 -26.05 -29.49
C ARG A 16 -26.34 -26.47 -28.00
N ALA A 17 -26.57 -27.76 -27.73
CA ALA A 17 -26.45 -28.30 -26.36
C ALA A 17 -25.01 -28.21 -25.83
N ALA A 18 -24.00 -28.54 -26.64
CA ALA A 18 -22.59 -28.42 -26.28
C ALA A 18 -22.19 -26.96 -26.06
N ALA A 19 -22.63 -26.01 -26.89
CA ALA A 19 -22.38 -24.59 -26.73
C ALA A 19 -23.03 -24.03 -25.45
N CYS A 20 -24.23 -24.47 -25.09
CA CYS A 20 -24.90 -24.09 -23.85
C CYS A 20 -24.20 -24.68 -22.60
N ILE A 21 -23.67 -25.90 -22.67
CA ILE A 21 -22.92 -26.53 -21.57
C ILE A 21 -21.56 -25.84 -21.38
N ILE A 22 -20.88 -25.48 -22.46
CA ILE A 22 -19.62 -24.71 -22.39
C ILE A 22 -19.85 -23.30 -21.85
N ALA A 23 -20.92 -22.61 -22.27
CA ALA A 23 -21.31 -21.31 -21.72
C ALA A 23 -21.72 -21.40 -20.24
N LEU A 24 -22.39 -22.47 -19.83
CA LEU A 24 -22.74 -22.71 -18.42
C LEU A 24 -21.50 -23.05 -17.57
N MET A 25 -20.51 -23.80 -18.11
CA MET A 25 -19.25 -24.05 -17.39
C MET A 25 -18.37 -22.81 -17.30
N VAL A 26 -18.37 -21.91 -18.28
CA VAL A 26 -17.67 -20.63 -18.20
C VAL A 26 -18.34 -19.68 -17.19
N VAL A 27 -19.68 -19.73 -17.04
CA VAL A 27 -20.40 -18.94 -16.03
C VAL A 27 -20.23 -19.55 -14.62
N LEU A 28 -20.08 -20.88 -14.48
CA LEU A 28 -19.82 -21.50 -13.17
C LEU A 28 -18.36 -21.36 -12.70
N SER A 29 -17.45 -20.96 -13.56
CA SER A 29 -16.05 -20.71 -13.17
C SER A 29 -15.75 -19.27 -12.80
N MET A 30 -16.72 -18.36 -12.84
CA MET A 30 -16.63 -17.10 -12.11
C MET A 30 -16.87 -17.38 -10.61
N ARG A 31 -15.95 -18.12 -9.98
CA ARG A 31 -15.72 -17.89 -8.56
C ARG A 31 -15.35 -16.42 -8.49
N THR A 32 -16.18 -15.62 -7.87
CA THR A 32 -15.73 -14.34 -7.32
C THR A 32 -14.64 -14.72 -6.34
N SER A 33 -13.39 -14.78 -6.82
CA SER A 33 -12.25 -14.85 -5.93
C SER A 33 -12.45 -13.69 -4.98
N ALA A 34 -12.50 -13.97 -3.69
CA ALA A 34 -12.46 -12.91 -2.71
C ALA A 34 -11.23 -12.06 -3.07
N ASP A 35 -11.41 -10.74 -3.13
CA ASP A 35 -10.31 -9.88 -3.56
C ASP A 35 -9.11 -10.09 -2.62
N ASP A 36 -7.96 -10.30 -3.21
CA ASP A 36 -6.68 -10.35 -2.50
C ASP A 36 -6.21 -8.92 -2.15
N TRP A 37 -5.26 -8.81 -1.24
CA TRP A 37 -4.53 -7.58 -0.92
C TRP A 37 -3.02 -7.86 -1.04
N PRO A 38 -2.51 -8.12 -2.25
CA PRO A 38 -1.21 -8.75 -2.47
C PRO A 38 -0.01 -7.82 -2.26
N GLN A 39 -0.24 -6.55 -1.99
CA GLN A 39 0.80 -5.52 -1.90
C GLN A 39 0.31 -4.28 -1.15
N TRP A 40 1.20 -3.33 -0.89
CA TRP A 40 0.85 -2.00 -0.42
C TRP A 40 -0.24 -1.37 -1.28
N GLY A 41 -1.31 -0.87 -0.64
CA GLY A 41 -2.42 -0.22 -1.33
C GLY A 41 -3.36 -1.17 -2.06
N GLY A 42 -3.25 -2.49 -1.86
CA GLY A 42 -4.14 -3.49 -2.45
C GLY A 42 -3.82 -3.86 -3.90
N PRO A 43 -4.70 -4.60 -4.57
CA PRO A 43 -4.41 -5.20 -5.88
C PRO A 43 -4.10 -4.18 -6.98
N LYS A 44 -4.71 -3.01 -6.91
CA LYS A 44 -4.51 -1.90 -7.87
C LYS A 44 -3.58 -0.79 -7.36
N ARG A 45 -3.01 -0.94 -6.16
CA ARG A 45 -2.26 0.12 -5.44
C ARG A 45 -3.06 1.44 -5.32
N ASP A 46 -4.38 1.35 -5.28
CA ASP A 46 -5.28 2.50 -5.19
C ASP A 46 -5.79 2.78 -3.76
N CYS A 47 -5.39 1.93 -2.79
CA CYS A 47 -5.83 1.97 -1.40
C CYS A 47 -7.35 1.84 -1.25
N VAL A 48 -8.04 1.19 -2.19
CA VAL A 48 -9.50 1.02 -2.19
C VAL A 48 -9.86 -0.43 -1.92
N TRP A 49 -10.83 -0.65 -1.05
CA TRP A 49 -11.41 -1.97 -0.81
C TRP A 49 -12.59 -2.21 -1.74
N HIS A 50 -12.40 -3.07 -2.75
CA HIS A 50 -13.38 -3.27 -3.81
C HIS A 50 -14.45 -4.33 -3.51
N GLU A 51 -14.31 -5.13 -2.45
CA GLU A 51 -15.27 -6.18 -2.12
C GLU A 51 -16.64 -5.62 -1.72
N ALA A 52 -17.70 -6.31 -2.14
CA ALA A 52 -19.07 -6.03 -1.77
C ALA A 52 -19.56 -6.98 -0.66
N GLY A 53 -20.70 -6.63 -0.03
CA GLY A 53 -21.31 -7.45 1.03
C GLY A 53 -20.56 -7.32 2.36
N ILE A 54 -20.09 -6.12 2.67
CA ILE A 54 -19.40 -5.76 3.90
C ILE A 54 -20.37 -5.14 4.89
N VAL A 55 -20.26 -5.46 6.18
CA VAL A 55 -21.12 -4.95 7.26
C VAL A 55 -21.29 -3.43 7.22
N ASP A 56 -22.48 -2.95 7.52
CA ASP A 56 -22.76 -1.51 7.57
C ASP A 56 -22.36 -0.90 8.92
N LYS A 57 -22.39 -1.71 9.98
CA LYS A 57 -21.98 -1.35 11.35
C LYS A 57 -21.25 -2.51 11.99
N PHE A 58 -20.41 -2.25 12.95
CA PHE A 58 -19.80 -3.30 13.76
C PHE A 58 -20.80 -3.87 14.75
N PRO A 59 -20.65 -5.16 15.12
CA PRO A 59 -21.57 -5.83 16.04
C PRO A 59 -21.37 -5.38 17.50
N THR A 60 -20.30 -4.67 17.80
CA THR A 60 -19.91 -4.17 19.12
C THR A 60 -19.10 -2.90 18.97
N ASP A 61 -19.06 -2.08 20.00
CA ASP A 61 -18.14 -0.94 20.17
C ASP A 61 -16.84 -1.35 20.90
N GLY A 62 -16.79 -2.56 21.44
CA GLY A 62 -15.59 -3.13 22.06
C GLY A 62 -14.66 -3.81 21.06
N LEU A 63 -13.94 -4.83 21.51
CA LEU A 63 -13.04 -5.63 20.68
C LEU A 63 -13.83 -6.44 19.66
N LEU A 64 -13.48 -6.30 18.37
CA LEU A 64 -14.11 -7.03 17.28
C LEU A 64 -13.85 -8.56 17.41
N PRO A 65 -14.87 -9.39 17.16
CA PRO A 65 -14.69 -10.85 17.17
C PRO A 65 -13.65 -11.29 16.15
N ARG A 66 -12.63 -12.00 16.61
CA ARG A 66 -11.55 -12.51 15.78
C ARG A 66 -11.89 -13.85 15.16
N VAL A 67 -11.63 -14.04 13.87
CA VAL A 67 -11.62 -15.36 13.25
C VAL A 67 -10.45 -16.15 13.81
N TRP A 68 -9.28 -15.50 13.90
CA TRP A 68 -8.07 -16.02 14.53
C TRP A 68 -7.13 -14.88 14.95
N SER A 69 -6.22 -15.22 15.84
CA SER A 69 -5.06 -14.39 16.24
C SER A 69 -3.84 -15.29 16.31
N VAL A 70 -2.71 -14.81 15.82
CA VAL A 70 -1.42 -15.51 15.89
C VAL A 70 -0.35 -14.58 16.43
N GLU A 71 0.58 -15.14 17.18
CA GLU A 71 1.72 -14.41 17.74
C GLU A 71 2.69 -14.00 16.64
N VAL A 72 3.14 -12.75 16.70
CA VAL A 72 4.19 -12.16 15.86
C VAL A 72 5.11 -11.30 16.74
N ALA A 73 6.21 -10.82 16.17
CA ALA A 73 7.12 -9.89 16.84
C ALA A 73 6.95 -8.45 16.32
N GLU A 74 7.87 -7.58 16.68
CA GLU A 74 7.83 -6.15 16.34
C GLU A 74 7.93 -5.88 14.83
N GLY A 75 7.32 -4.80 14.33
CA GLY A 75 7.42 -4.39 12.94
C GLY A 75 6.44 -3.28 12.56
N TYR A 76 6.66 -2.66 11.42
CA TYR A 76 5.82 -1.60 10.87
C TYR A 76 5.11 -2.00 9.58
N SER A 77 5.57 -3.05 8.89
CA SER A 77 4.92 -3.51 7.67
C SER A 77 3.48 -3.93 7.94
N GLY A 78 2.58 -3.60 7.04
CA GLY A 78 1.27 -4.22 7.03
C GLY A 78 1.32 -5.63 6.43
N PRO A 79 0.29 -6.46 6.66
CA PRO A 79 0.17 -7.75 6.02
C PRO A 79 -0.13 -7.62 4.53
N ALA A 80 0.30 -8.63 3.75
CA ALA A 80 -0.17 -8.84 2.40
C ALA A 80 -0.91 -10.18 2.32
N VAL A 81 -2.02 -10.23 1.59
CA VAL A 81 -2.91 -11.41 1.53
C VAL A 81 -3.12 -11.80 0.08
N ALA A 82 -2.77 -13.02 -0.28
CA ALA A 82 -2.99 -13.55 -1.62
C ALA A 82 -3.08 -15.09 -1.60
N ASP A 83 -3.88 -15.65 -2.49
CA ASP A 83 -4.02 -17.08 -2.69
C ASP A 83 -4.23 -17.89 -1.40
N GLY A 84 -5.07 -17.37 -0.48
CA GLY A 84 -5.37 -18.01 0.80
C GLY A 84 -4.19 -17.98 1.79
N ARG A 85 -3.20 -17.13 1.60
CA ARG A 85 -2.05 -16.93 2.50
C ARG A 85 -1.95 -15.50 2.96
N VAL A 86 -1.39 -15.31 4.16
CA VAL A 86 -1.01 -14.00 4.70
C VAL A 86 0.49 -13.98 4.88
N PHE A 87 1.11 -12.92 4.39
CA PHE A 87 2.54 -12.66 4.53
C PHE A 87 2.76 -11.44 5.40
N LEU A 88 3.67 -11.56 6.34
CA LEU A 88 4.02 -10.47 7.25
C LEU A 88 5.52 -10.50 7.52
N THR A 89 6.16 -9.34 7.56
CA THR A 89 7.53 -9.22 8.07
C THR A 89 7.53 -8.71 9.50
N ASP A 90 8.45 -9.25 10.33
CA ASP A 90 8.64 -8.82 11.71
C ASP A 90 10.11 -8.96 12.14
N ARG A 91 10.40 -8.57 13.38
CA ARG A 91 11.74 -8.61 13.97
C ARG A 91 11.72 -9.18 15.38
N ILE A 92 12.62 -10.12 15.65
CA ILE A 92 12.98 -10.55 17.00
C ILE A 92 14.22 -9.75 17.42
N ALA A 93 14.01 -8.72 18.25
CA ALA A 93 15.06 -7.75 18.59
C ALA A 93 16.24 -8.41 19.34
N ASP A 94 15.97 -9.23 20.35
CA ASP A 94 17.00 -9.90 21.16
C ASP A 94 17.88 -10.87 20.36
N GLY A 95 17.35 -11.42 19.26
CA GLY A 95 18.07 -12.30 18.34
C GLY A 95 18.71 -11.58 17.16
N GLU A 96 18.51 -10.26 17.02
CA GLU A 96 18.87 -9.50 15.81
C GLU A 96 18.40 -10.18 14.51
N LEU A 97 17.18 -10.74 14.53
CA LEU A 97 16.60 -11.48 13.41
C LEU A 97 15.42 -10.70 12.79
N GLU A 98 15.43 -10.53 11.47
CA GLU A 98 14.23 -10.24 10.69
C GLU A 98 13.63 -11.52 10.13
N ARG A 99 12.29 -11.52 9.98
CA ARG A 99 11.56 -12.66 9.46
C ARG A 99 10.56 -12.26 8.39
N LEU A 100 10.36 -13.15 7.42
CA LEU A 100 9.12 -13.22 6.63
C LEU A 100 8.32 -14.43 7.12
N LEU A 101 7.10 -14.18 7.53
CA LEU A 101 6.15 -15.17 8.04
C LEU A 101 5.06 -15.42 7.00
N CYS A 102 4.65 -16.68 6.85
CA CYS A 102 3.53 -17.08 6.00
C CYS A 102 2.53 -17.91 6.81
N PHE A 103 1.27 -17.48 6.78
CA PHE A 103 0.16 -18.13 7.46
C PHE A 103 -0.94 -18.51 6.46
N ASN A 104 -1.73 -19.53 6.79
CA ASN A 104 -2.99 -19.80 6.11
C ASN A 104 -4.00 -18.68 6.44
N ALA A 105 -4.55 -18.00 5.44
CA ALA A 105 -5.42 -16.84 5.63
C ALA A 105 -6.76 -17.19 6.29
N GLU A 106 -7.28 -18.41 6.13
CA GLU A 106 -8.55 -18.82 6.73
C GLU A 106 -8.40 -19.18 8.21
N THR A 107 -7.30 -19.88 8.56
CA THR A 107 -7.16 -20.51 9.88
C THR A 107 -6.12 -19.88 10.78
N GLY A 108 -5.26 -18.99 10.25
CA GLY A 108 -4.11 -18.43 10.97
C GLY A 108 -2.96 -19.44 11.17
N LYS A 109 -3.08 -20.69 10.70
CA LYS A 109 -2.06 -21.72 10.90
C LYS A 109 -0.75 -21.32 10.22
N PRO A 110 0.41 -21.35 10.91
CA PRO A 110 1.71 -21.13 10.30
C PRO A 110 1.98 -22.16 9.19
N LEU A 111 2.42 -21.70 8.03
CA LEU A 111 2.78 -22.54 6.89
C LEU A 111 4.30 -22.67 6.80
N TRP A 112 5.02 -21.56 6.80
CA TRP A 112 6.46 -21.49 6.80
C TRP A 112 6.95 -20.12 7.29
N LYS A 113 8.24 -20.01 7.59
CA LYS A 113 8.95 -18.77 7.90
C LYS A 113 10.33 -18.77 7.29
N HIS A 114 10.85 -17.59 6.99
CA HIS A 114 12.24 -17.35 6.66
C HIS A 114 12.81 -16.36 7.68
N GLU A 115 14.01 -16.65 8.19
CA GLU A 115 14.69 -15.87 9.22
C GLU A 115 16.12 -15.58 8.76
N TYR A 116 16.59 -14.35 9.00
CA TYR A 116 17.97 -13.99 8.73
C TYR A 116 18.50 -12.99 9.75
N TYR A 117 19.81 -13.01 9.96
CA TYR A 117 20.47 -12.12 10.89
C TYR A 117 20.64 -10.74 10.30
N VAL A 118 20.29 -9.69 11.07
CA VAL A 118 20.42 -8.30 10.66
C VAL A 118 20.62 -7.38 11.86
N ARG A 119 21.72 -6.62 11.87
CA ARG A 119 21.97 -5.60 12.88
C ARG A 119 21.40 -4.26 12.43
N TYR A 120 20.58 -3.65 13.28
CA TYR A 120 19.96 -2.35 12.98
C TYR A 120 20.85 -1.18 13.37
N SER A 121 20.97 -0.23 12.43
CA SER A 121 21.63 1.08 12.61
C SER A 121 20.70 2.25 12.26
N ILE A 122 19.38 2.09 12.40
CA ILE A 122 18.34 3.02 11.96
C ILE A 122 17.47 3.50 13.11
N GLY A 123 16.81 4.64 12.94
CA GLY A 123 15.83 5.15 13.88
C GLY A 123 14.55 4.30 13.95
N TYR A 124 13.91 4.25 15.11
CA TYR A 124 12.73 3.41 15.34
C TYR A 124 12.97 1.94 14.96
N ALA A 125 13.99 1.35 15.57
CA ALA A 125 14.58 0.05 15.22
C ALA A 125 13.69 -1.17 15.58
N HIS A 126 12.36 -1.07 15.45
CA HIS A 126 11.42 -2.13 15.86
C HIS A 126 11.10 -3.16 14.77
N GLY A 127 11.56 -2.98 13.54
CA GLY A 127 11.37 -4.01 12.52
C GLY A 127 11.17 -3.48 11.10
N PRO A 128 10.92 -4.38 10.14
CA PRO A 128 10.71 -4.05 8.73
C PRO A 128 9.49 -3.14 8.51
N ARG A 129 9.55 -2.34 7.44
CA ARG A 129 8.52 -1.34 7.11
C ARG A 129 7.84 -1.62 5.78
N ALA A 130 8.60 -2.07 4.79
CA ALA A 130 8.09 -2.36 3.47
C ALA A 130 7.10 -3.54 3.51
N THR A 131 5.92 -3.34 2.93
CA THR A 131 4.94 -4.42 2.77
C THR A 131 5.46 -5.43 1.76
N PRO A 132 5.38 -6.74 2.03
CA PRO A 132 5.67 -7.77 1.04
C PRO A 132 4.77 -7.63 -0.19
N VAL A 133 5.27 -8.01 -1.36
CA VAL A 133 4.52 -8.04 -2.62
C VAL A 133 4.43 -9.47 -3.11
N ILE A 134 3.23 -9.94 -3.36
CA ILE A 134 2.96 -11.25 -3.91
C ILE A 134 2.59 -11.10 -5.38
N ASP A 135 3.28 -11.84 -6.23
CA ASP A 135 2.99 -11.93 -7.64
C ASP A 135 3.13 -13.39 -8.10
N GLU A 136 2.02 -13.96 -8.53
CA GLU A 136 1.93 -15.37 -8.88
C GLU A 136 2.47 -16.30 -7.78
N ASN A 137 3.52 -17.07 -8.06
CA ASN A 137 4.14 -18.01 -7.13
C ASN A 137 5.34 -17.42 -6.37
N ARG A 138 5.50 -16.09 -6.35
CA ARG A 138 6.62 -15.38 -5.71
C ARG A 138 6.16 -14.37 -4.68
N VAL A 139 6.94 -14.24 -3.64
CA VAL A 139 6.87 -13.14 -2.68
C VAL A 139 8.18 -12.37 -2.70
N TYR A 140 8.07 -11.05 -2.82
CA TYR A 140 9.19 -10.11 -2.78
C TYR A 140 9.09 -9.31 -1.48
N PHE A 141 10.15 -9.20 -0.72
CA PHE A 141 10.18 -8.33 0.44
C PHE A 141 11.55 -7.69 0.62
N ILE A 142 11.56 -6.58 1.32
CA ILE A 142 12.76 -5.80 1.64
C ILE A 142 12.80 -5.64 3.16
N GLY A 143 13.89 -6.06 3.76
CA GLY A 143 14.19 -5.81 5.16
C GLY A 143 14.58 -4.35 5.41
N ALA A 144 14.55 -3.93 6.67
CA ALA A 144 14.81 -2.53 7.02
C ALA A 144 16.23 -2.05 6.69
N GLN A 145 17.19 -2.96 6.55
CA GLN A 145 18.59 -2.68 6.19
C GLN A 145 18.91 -2.96 4.71
N GLY A 146 17.87 -3.12 3.86
CA GLY A 146 18.05 -3.26 2.42
C GLY A 146 18.41 -4.67 1.94
N ASP A 147 18.19 -5.68 2.76
CA ASP A 147 18.22 -7.07 2.30
C ASP A 147 16.92 -7.37 1.57
N MET A 148 17.01 -7.67 0.29
CA MET A 148 15.88 -7.96 -0.58
C MET A 148 15.86 -9.41 -1.01
N PHE A 149 14.69 -10.03 -0.95
CA PHE A 149 14.48 -11.44 -1.28
C PHE A 149 13.34 -11.60 -2.27
N CYS A 150 13.52 -12.54 -3.19
CA CYS A 150 12.46 -13.19 -3.95
C CYS A 150 12.38 -14.63 -3.51
N MET A 151 11.23 -15.08 -3.06
CA MET A 151 11.03 -16.40 -2.49
C MET A 151 9.80 -17.07 -3.08
N ASN A 152 9.79 -18.40 -3.05
CA ASN A 152 8.64 -19.20 -3.44
C ASN A 152 7.51 -19.08 -2.41
N VAL A 153 6.32 -18.69 -2.84
CA VAL A 153 5.12 -18.55 -2.01
C VAL A 153 4.75 -19.85 -1.29
N LYS A 154 5.00 -21.02 -1.92
CA LYS A 154 4.55 -22.32 -1.42
C LYS A 154 5.32 -22.77 -0.18
N ASP A 155 6.65 -22.60 -0.18
CA ASP A 155 7.54 -23.21 0.81
C ASP A 155 8.58 -22.27 1.41
N GLY A 156 8.64 -21.00 0.95
CA GLY A 156 9.60 -20.02 1.47
C GLY A 156 11.04 -20.25 1.02
N SER A 157 11.29 -21.08 -0.01
CA SER A 157 12.63 -21.23 -0.58
C SER A 157 13.07 -19.97 -1.31
N ILE A 158 14.34 -19.57 -1.11
CA ILE A 158 14.92 -18.41 -1.77
C ILE A 158 15.14 -18.72 -3.25
N ILE A 159 14.61 -17.87 -4.15
CA ILE A 159 14.86 -17.94 -5.58
C ILE A 159 16.07 -17.06 -5.92
N TRP A 160 16.09 -15.83 -5.44
CA TRP A 160 17.22 -14.92 -5.49
C TRP A 160 17.17 -13.89 -4.35
N GLN A 161 18.31 -13.27 -4.07
CA GLN A 161 18.43 -12.24 -3.04
C GLN A 161 19.41 -11.15 -3.46
N LYS A 162 19.30 -9.96 -2.86
CA LYS A 162 20.19 -8.81 -3.01
C LYS A 162 20.48 -8.20 -1.64
N SER A 163 21.64 -7.58 -1.50
CA SER A 163 21.95 -6.69 -0.39
C SER A 163 22.24 -5.30 -0.97
N PHE A 164 21.41 -4.32 -0.65
CA PHE A 164 21.55 -2.98 -1.24
C PHE A 164 22.86 -2.32 -0.82
N GLU A 165 23.29 -2.52 0.41
CA GLU A 165 24.59 -2.05 0.88
C GLU A 165 25.76 -2.66 0.08
N LYS A 166 25.79 -4.00 -0.06
CA LYS A 166 26.92 -4.72 -0.68
C LYS A 166 26.91 -4.60 -2.19
N ASP A 167 25.73 -4.74 -2.82
CA ASP A 167 25.59 -4.85 -4.27
C ASP A 167 25.54 -3.46 -4.96
N PHE A 168 25.08 -2.41 -4.23
CA PHE A 168 24.86 -1.07 -4.80
C PHE A 168 25.57 0.05 -4.04
N GLY A 169 26.18 -0.23 -2.89
CA GLY A 169 26.81 0.77 -2.04
C GLY A 169 25.83 1.74 -1.40
N THR A 170 24.62 1.25 -1.13
CA THR A 170 23.53 2.03 -0.52
C THR A 170 23.91 2.47 0.90
N GLU A 171 23.69 3.74 1.19
CA GLU A 171 23.72 4.27 2.55
C GLU A 171 22.30 4.22 3.13
N MET A 172 22.15 3.53 4.27
CA MET A 172 20.82 3.36 4.86
C MET A 172 20.21 4.70 5.29
N PRO A 173 18.97 4.99 4.88
CA PRO A 173 18.28 6.20 5.30
C PRO A 173 17.96 6.12 6.80
N THR A 174 17.73 7.28 7.42
CA THR A 174 17.52 7.41 8.88
C THR A 174 16.53 6.41 9.45
N TRP A 175 15.46 6.10 8.73
CA TRP A 175 14.41 5.17 9.17
C TRP A 175 14.41 3.85 8.38
N GLY A 176 15.50 3.50 7.70
CA GLY A 176 15.64 2.25 6.94
C GLY A 176 14.78 2.20 5.67
N MET A 177 14.78 1.06 5.01
CA MET A 177 14.02 0.85 3.79
C MET A 177 12.53 0.68 4.10
N ALA A 178 11.68 1.55 3.55
CA ALA A 178 10.24 1.54 3.81
C ALA A 178 9.38 1.43 2.55
N ALA A 179 9.91 1.81 1.39
CA ALA A 179 9.18 1.75 0.13
C ALA A 179 8.94 0.30 -0.29
N ALA A 180 7.67 -0.10 -0.38
CA ALA A 180 7.30 -1.40 -0.94
C ALA A 180 7.66 -1.46 -2.43
N PRO A 181 8.26 -2.56 -2.93
CA PRO A 181 8.58 -2.69 -4.35
C PRO A 181 7.31 -2.74 -5.21
N LEU A 182 7.48 -2.51 -6.51
CA LEU A 182 6.42 -2.54 -7.51
C LEU A 182 6.73 -3.64 -8.54
N VAL A 183 5.79 -4.57 -8.74
CA VAL A 183 5.82 -5.49 -9.87
C VAL A 183 5.05 -4.89 -11.04
N ASP A 184 5.66 -4.87 -12.22
CA ASP A 184 5.10 -4.40 -13.48
C ASP A 184 5.45 -5.34 -14.63
N GLY A 185 4.56 -6.25 -14.99
CA GLY A 185 4.84 -7.32 -15.94
C GLY A 185 6.01 -8.19 -15.47
N GLU A 186 7.09 -8.24 -16.24
CA GLU A 186 8.30 -8.98 -15.88
C GLU A 186 9.31 -8.17 -15.04
N ARG A 187 8.95 -6.94 -14.65
CA ARG A 187 9.81 -5.98 -13.95
C ARG A 187 9.49 -5.93 -12.46
N LEU A 188 10.52 -5.79 -11.67
CA LEU A 188 10.45 -5.49 -10.24
C LEU A 188 11.20 -4.18 -9.98
N ILE A 189 10.47 -3.13 -9.66
CA ILE A 189 11.00 -1.76 -9.52
C ILE A 189 11.03 -1.39 -8.03
N THR A 190 12.17 -0.90 -7.55
CA THR A 190 12.31 -0.52 -6.15
C THR A 190 13.29 0.63 -5.95
N LEU A 191 13.12 1.37 -4.86
CA LEU A 191 14.12 2.32 -4.40
C LEU A 191 15.28 1.55 -3.77
N VAL A 192 16.49 1.82 -4.23
CA VAL A 192 17.72 1.17 -3.77
C VAL A 192 18.66 2.17 -3.10
N GLY A 193 18.78 3.38 -3.67
CA GLY A 193 19.67 4.42 -3.16
C GLY A 193 21.15 4.12 -3.41
N GLY A 194 21.43 3.36 -4.46
CA GLY A 194 22.77 3.04 -4.89
C GLY A 194 23.48 4.23 -5.53
N LYS A 195 24.79 4.10 -5.68
CA LYS A 195 25.64 5.05 -6.40
C LYS A 195 25.36 4.99 -7.91
N GLU A 196 25.84 5.98 -8.66
CA GLU A 196 25.84 5.99 -10.13
C GLU A 196 24.45 5.77 -10.76
N ASN A 197 23.53 6.69 -10.54
CA ASN A 197 22.13 6.62 -10.99
C ASN A 197 21.32 5.49 -10.36
N GLY A 198 21.70 5.03 -9.18
CA GLY A 198 21.08 3.87 -8.51
C GLY A 198 20.01 4.24 -7.49
N LEU A 199 19.35 5.40 -7.56
CA LEU A 199 18.27 5.73 -6.65
C LEU A 199 17.12 4.75 -6.82
N VAL A 200 16.68 4.50 -8.05
CA VAL A 200 15.69 3.49 -8.40
C VAL A 200 16.31 2.46 -9.33
N VAL A 201 16.04 1.18 -9.08
CA VAL A 201 16.54 0.07 -9.88
C VAL A 201 15.38 -0.83 -10.28
N CYS A 202 15.40 -1.24 -11.53
CA CYS A 202 14.51 -2.24 -12.09
C CYS A 202 15.25 -3.57 -12.28
N PHE A 203 14.66 -4.62 -11.75
CA PHE A 203 15.15 -5.97 -11.89
C PHE A 203 14.18 -6.79 -12.76
N ASP A 204 14.71 -7.78 -13.46
CA ASP A 204 13.93 -8.91 -13.92
C ASP A 204 13.37 -9.63 -12.69
N LYS A 205 12.04 -9.72 -12.58
CA LYS A 205 11.38 -10.26 -11.39
C LYS A 205 11.71 -11.71 -11.12
N LEU A 206 12.04 -12.50 -12.17
CA LEU A 206 12.29 -13.94 -12.06
C LEU A 206 13.71 -14.26 -11.61
N THR A 207 14.69 -13.47 -12.07
CA THR A 207 16.12 -13.77 -11.89
C THR A 207 16.85 -12.80 -10.95
N GLY A 208 16.26 -11.64 -10.66
CA GLY A 208 16.91 -10.56 -9.92
C GLY A 208 18.02 -9.87 -10.73
N LYS A 209 18.13 -10.13 -12.05
CA LYS A 209 19.08 -9.42 -12.91
C LYS A 209 18.62 -7.97 -13.08
N GLU A 210 19.54 -7.03 -12.92
CA GLU A 210 19.28 -5.63 -13.21
C GLU A 210 18.97 -5.42 -14.69
N LEU A 211 17.88 -4.72 -14.98
CA LEU A 211 17.46 -4.32 -16.33
C LEU A 211 17.86 -2.89 -16.62
N TRP A 212 17.59 -1.99 -15.69
CA TRP A 212 17.97 -0.58 -15.74
C TRP A 212 18.05 0.03 -14.34
N ARG A 213 18.76 1.16 -14.22
CA ARG A 213 18.79 2.02 -13.03
C ARG A 213 18.67 3.48 -13.44
N SER A 214 18.14 4.32 -12.56
CA SER A 214 17.91 5.74 -12.85
C SER A 214 17.90 6.59 -11.59
N LEU A 215 18.07 7.88 -11.80
CA LEU A 215 18.08 8.95 -10.81
C LEU A 215 19.23 8.87 -9.81
N ASN A 216 19.59 10.07 -9.31
CA ASN A 216 20.51 10.25 -8.19
C ASN A 216 19.85 11.15 -7.14
N ASP A 217 20.05 10.83 -5.88
CA ASP A 217 19.73 11.72 -4.78
C ASP A 217 20.65 11.41 -3.59
N LEU A 218 20.76 12.37 -2.66
CA LEU A 218 21.52 12.21 -1.42
C LEU A 218 20.84 11.27 -0.41
N SER A 219 19.55 11.01 -0.58
CA SER A 219 18.74 10.13 0.26
C SER A 219 17.68 9.46 -0.58
N ILE A 220 17.20 8.29 -0.13
CA ILE A 220 16.29 7.44 -0.89
C ILE A 220 14.84 7.93 -0.82
N GLY A 221 14.43 8.52 0.32
CA GLY A 221 13.01 8.72 0.63
C GLY A 221 12.32 7.40 1.03
N TYR A 222 10.99 7.40 1.13
CA TYR A 222 10.21 6.28 1.69
C TYR A 222 8.94 5.99 0.89
N CYS A 223 8.69 6.75 -0.18
CA CYS A 223 7.50 6.62 -1.00
C CYS A 223 7.60 5.41 -1.93
N PRO A 224 6.62 4.49 -1.93
CA PRO A 224 6.62 3.39 -2.88
C PRO A 224 6.46 3.88 -4.33
N PRO A 225 7.17 3.29 -5.31
CA PRO A 225 6.98 3.58 -6.72
C PRO A 225 5.54 3.30 -7.15
N VAL A 226 4.99 4.12 -8.04
CA VAL A 226 3.67 3.89 -8.63
C VAL A 226 3.70 4.16 -10.13
N ILE A 227 2.89 3.46 -10.90
CA ILE A 227 2.70 3.70 -12.33
C ILE A 227 1.29 4.24 -12.55
N TYR A 228 1.21 5.36 -13.26
CA TYR A 228 -0.03 5.94 -13.73
C TYR A 228 0.04 6.16 -15.24
N GLU A 229 -1.12 6.27 -15.87
CA GLU A 229 -1.23 6.70 -17.25
C GLU A 229 -1.66 8.16 -17.31
N PHE A 230 -0.86 9.00 -17.95
CA PHE A 230 -1.17 10.40 -18.23
C PHE A 230 -0.96 10.67 -19.72
N ALA A 231 -1.94 11.32 -20.36
CA ALA A 231 -1.90 11.63 -21.80
C ALA A 231 -1.50 10.39 -22.64
N GLU A 232 -2.19 9.26 -22.40
CA GLU A 232 -2.00 7.96 -23.09
C GLU A 232 -0.58 7.36 -22.95
N ARG A 233 0.20 7.86 -21.97
CA ARG A 233 1.54 7.37 -21.68
C ARG A 233 1.64 6.82 -20.26
N ARG A 234 2.15 5.61 -20.11
CA ARG A 234 2.49 5.02 -18.82
C ARG A 234 3.70 5.76 -18.24
N GLN A 235 3.60 6.18 -16.99
CA GLN A 235 4.61 6.96 -16.29
C GLN A 235 4.86 6.35 -14.91
N LEU A 236 6.11 6.00 -14.65
CA LEU A 236 6.58 5.58 -13.33
C LEU A 236 6.90 6.82 -12.51
N ILE A 237 6.12 7.06 -11.48
CA ILE A 237 6.32 8.20 -10.58
C ILE A 237 7.23 7.80 -9.43
N ILE A 238 8.34 8.50 -9.30
CA ILE A 238 9.30 8.38 -8.21
C ILE A 238 9.33 9.71 -7.46
N TRP A 239 8.85 9.70 -6.23
CA TRP A 239 8.96 10.86 -5.36
C TRP A 239 10.11 10.65 -4.39
N HIS A 240 11.13 11.46 -4.51
CA HIS A 240 12.37 11.39 -3.75
C HIS A 240 12.70 12.75 -3.11
N PRO A 241 13.67 12.83 -2.18
CA PRO A 241 13.90 14.01 -1.36
C PRO A 241 14.18 15.31 -2.11
N SER A 242 14.65 15.26 -3.35
CA SER A 242 14.97 16.46 -4.14
C SER A 242 13.89 16.81 -5.18
N ALA A 243 13.03 15.85 -5.58
CA ALA A 243 12.07 16.05 -6.66
C ALA A 243 10.95 15.01 -6.71
N VAL A 244 9.95 15.29 -7.55
CA VAL A 244 9.03 14.32 -8.11
C VAL A 244 9.46 14.08 -9.56
N SER A 245 9.86 12.85 -9.87
CA SER A 245 10.33 12.47 -11.21
C SER A 245 9.37 11.46 -11.84
N SER A 246 9.13 11.62 -13.13
CA SER A 246 8.42 10.63 -13.95
C SER A 246 9.42 9.96 -14.88
N LEU A 247 9.34 8.63 -14.92
CA LEU A 247 10.20 7.81 -15.76
C LEU A 247 9.35 6.93 -16.69
N ASP A 248 9.94 6.59 -17.81
CA ASP A 248 9.46 5.49 -18.62
C ASP A 248 9.68 4.17 -17.86
N PRO A 249 8.64 3.40 -17.53
CA PRO A 249 8.78 2.19 -16.71
C PRO A 249 9.57 1.07 -17.40
N GLU A 250 9.74 1.11 -18.72
CA GLU A 250 10.45 0.08 -19.46
C GLU A 250 11.96 0.32 -19.52
N THR A 251 12.36 1.58 -19.56
CA THR A 251 13.75 1.98 -19.80
C THR A 251 14.40 2.73 -18.64
N GLY A 252 13.61 3.23 -17.69
CA GLY A 252 14.10 4.13 -16.63
C GLY A 252 14.44 5.55 -17.11
N THR A 253 14.14 5.87 -18.37
CA THR A 253 14.39 7.20 -18.93
C THR A 253 13.51 8.25 -18.25
N VAL A 254 14.10 9.34 -17.76
CA VAL A 254 13.36 10.45 -17.15
C VAL A 254 12.54 11.16 -18.22
N LEU A 255 11.24 11.32 -17.97
CA LEU A 255 10.30 12.01 -18.85
C LEU A 255 10.17 13.48 -18.45
N TRP A 256 10.04 13.71 -17.15
CA TRP A 256 9.99 15.04 -16.56
C TRP A 256 10.39 14.97 -15.08
N GLU A 257 10.74 16.13 -14.53
CA GLU A 257 11.06 16.28 -13.12
C GLU A 257 10.54 17.63 -12.60
N VAL A 258 9.91 17.61 -11.42
CA VAL A 258 9.50 18.81 -10.69
C VAL A 258 10.35 18.89 -9.43
N PRO A 259 11.30 19.84 -9.34
CA PRO A 259 12.13 20.04 -8.16
C PRO A 259 11.30 20.37 -6.92
N TRP A 260 11.55 19.63 -5.84
CA TRP A 260 10.87 19.84 -4.56
C TRP A 260 11.71 19.26 -3.42
N ALA A 261 12.45 20.12 -2.74
CA ALA A 261 13.29 19.70 -1.62
C ALA A 261 12.46 19.34 -0.40
N ILE A 262 12.59 18.11 0.08
CA ILE A 262 11.83 17.55 1.20
C ILE A 262 12.74 17.38 2.42
N LYS A 263 12.43 18.10 3.49
CA LYS A 263 13.16 18.05 4.75
C LYS A 263 13.17 16.63 5.33
N ALA A 264 14.36 16.18 5.75
CA ALA A 264 14.60 14.86 6.31
C ALA A 264 14.20 13.69 5.37
N GLY A 265 14.01 13.94 4.08
CA GLY A 265 13.62 12.91 3.11
C GLY A 265 12.23 12.32 3.35
N LEU A 266 11.32 13.03 4.05
CA LEU A 266 9.98 12.54 4.39
C LEU A 266 9.00 12.54 3.20
N CYS A 267 9.43 11.94 2.08
CA CYS A 267 8.58 11.54 0.97
C CYS A 267 7.97 10.19 1.33
N VAL A 268 6.76 10.15 1.90
CA VAL A 268 6.18 8.91 2.44
C VAL A 268 4.82 8.56 1.84
N PRO A 269 3.79 9.44 1.89
CA PRO A 269 2.48 9.13 1.34
C PRO A 269 2.56 8.89 -0.17
N MET A 270 1.87 7.88 -0.64
CA MET A 270 1.86 7.55 -2.06
C MET A 270 1.17 8.65 -2.87
N PRO A 271 1.75 9.13 -4.00
CA PRO A 271 1.12 10.08 -4.90
C PRO A 271 -0.25 9.57 -5.37
N ARG A 272 -1.22 10.47 -5.52
CA ARG A 272 -2.58 10.11 -5.92
C ARG A 272 -2.97 10.78 -7.23
N LYS A 273 -3.32 9.95 -8.21
CA LYS A 273 -3.80 10.41 -9.52
C LYS A 273 -5.29 10.73 -9.48
N LEU A 274 -5.67 11.83 -10.12
CA LEU A 274 -7.04 12.16 -10.51
C LEU A 274 -7.01 12.78 -11.91
N ASP A 275 -7.55 12.09 -12.90
CA ASP A 275 -7.53 12.50 -14.31
C ASP A 275 -6.09 12.86 -14.78
N ASP A 276 -5.84 14.12 -15.16
CA ASP A 276 -4.52 14.66 -15.53
C ASP A 276 -3.75 15.27 -14.34
N ARG A 277 -4.22 15.06 -13.11
CA ARG A 277 -3.64 15.64 -11.90
C ARG A 277 -2.93 14.60 -11.04
N LEU A 278 -1.89 15.04 -10.34
CA LEU A 278 -1.15 14.24 -9.37
C LEU A 278 -1.05 15.02 -8.05
N PHE A 279 -1.62 14.45 -7.01
CA PHE A 279 -1.57 15.01 -5.65
C PHE A 279 -0.48 14.31 -4.82
N LEU A 280 0.35 15.10 -4.14
CA LEU A 280 1.37 14.66 -3.21
C LEU A 280 1.30 15.51 -1.94
N THR A 281 1.75 14.97 -0.82
CA THR A 281 1.79 15.71 0.44
C THR A 281 2.95 15.27 1.33
N SER A 282 3.67 16.22 1.89
CA SER A 282 4.77 16.03 2.84
C SER A 282 4.44 16.65 4.19
N PHE A 283 5.04 16.10 5.24
CA PHE A 283 4.83 16.56 6.61
C PHE A 283 5.27 18.02 6.83
N TYR A 284 6.42 18.40 6.32
CA TYR A 284 6.95 19.76 6.53
C TYR A 284 6.54 20.74 5.43
N GLU A 285 6.66 20.33 4.16
CA GLU A 285 6.49 21.22 3.01
C GLU A 285 5.05 21.32 2.53
N GLY A 286 4.17 20.43 3.04
CA GLY A 286 2.76 20.40 2.68
C GLY A 286 2.48 19.74 1.33
N PRO A 287 1.32 20.00 0.74
CA PRO A 287 0.91 19.38 -0.51
C PRO A 287 1.33 20.14 -1.75
N HIS A 288 1.47 19.39 -2.85
CA HIS A 288 1.46 19.89 -4.22
C HIS A 288 0.36 19.20 -5.01
N MET A 289 -0.36 19.95 -5.82
CA MET A 289 -1.19 19.43 -6.91
C MET A 289 -0.50 19.77 -8.21
N LEU A 290 -0.13 18.75 -8.97
CA LEU A 290 0.49 18.90 -10.28
C LEU A 290 -0.55 18.64 -11.38
N LYS A 291 -0.43 19.33 -12.50
CA LYS A 291 -1.04 18.95 -13.78
C LYS A 291 0.02 18.22 -14.59
N VAL A 292 -0.25 17.01 -15.01
CA VAL A 292 0.71 16.11 -15.66
C VAL A 292 0.34 15.87 -17.12
N SER A 293 1.30 16.02 -18.01
CA SER A 293 1.21 15.65 -19.42
C SER A 293 2.10 14.46 -19.76
N ALA A 294 2.34 14.20 -21.04
CA ALA A 294 3.19 13.09 -21.47
C ALA A 294 4.69 13.32 -21.15
N ASP A 295 5.14 14.56 -21.06
CA ASP A 295 6.55 14.94 -21.00
C ASP A 295 6.86 16.14 -20.08
N HIS A 296 5.88 16.66 -19.35
CA HIS A 296 6.06 17.71 -18.35
C HIS A 296 4.99 17.68 -17.27
N ALA A 297 5.23 18.37 -16.16
CA ALA A 297 4.27 18.60 -15.10
C ALA A 297 4.42 20.01 -14.53
N ASP A 298 3.26 20.68 -14.29
CA ASP A 298 3.17 22.02 -13.74
C ASP A 298 2.51 22.02 -12.37
N ILE A 299 2.94 22.87 -11.46
CA ILE A 299 2.29 23.03 -10.16
C ILE A 299 1.03 23.88 -10.34
N LEU A 300 -0.15 23.27 -10.14
CA LEU A 300 -1.44 23.99 -10.12
C LEU A 300 -1.61 24.80 -8.85
N TRP A 301 -1.34 24.17 -7.73
CA TRP A 301 -1.34 24.82 -6.42
C TRP A 301 -0.46 24.04 -5.44
N LYS A 302 -0.03 24.71 -4.37
CA LYS A 302 0.77 24.13 -3.29
C LYS A 302 0.30 24.62 -1.92
N GLY A 303 0.62 23.85 -0.89
CA GLY A 303 0.41 24.22 0.49
C GLY A 303 1.53 25.10 1.01
N ASN A 304 1.22 25.80 2.09
CA ASN A 304 2.18 26.53 2.90
C ASN A 304 1.85 26.24 4.37
N GLY A 305 2.81 26.47 5.25
CA GLY A 305 2.62 26.40 6.69
C GLY A 305 3.58 27.35 7.38
N VAL A 306 3.16 27.88 8.51
CA VAL A 306 4.06 28.69 9.34
C VAL A 306 5.07 27.78 10.03
N ASN A 307 4.59 26.62 10.46
CA ASN A 307 5.38 25.54 11.05
C ASN A 307 4.61 24.21 10.88
N GLU A 308 5.10 23.12 11.48
CA GLU A 308 4.49 21.79 11.34
C GLU A 308 3.10 21.66 12.02
N GLU A 309 2.73 22.55 12.92
CA GLU A 309 1.42 22.59 13.61
C GLU A 309 0.43 23.52 12.88
N GLN A 310 0.93 24.70 12.48
CA GLN A 310 0.13 25.74 11.85
C GLN A 310 0.21 25.63 10.33
N THR A 311 -0.48 24.64 9.81
CA THR A 311 -0.51 24.30 8.39
C THR A 311 -1.83 24.74 7.76
N ASP A 312 -1.79 25.23 6.53
CA ASP A 312 -2.97 25.72 5.80
C ASP A 312 -3.77 24.59 5.15
N LYS A 313 -3.09 23.61 4.58
CA LYS A 313 -3.67 22.51 3.81
C LYS A 313 -3.43 21.16 4.49
N LEU A 314 -3.09 20.13 3.73
CA LEU A 314 -2.88 18.77 4.23
C LEU A 314 -1.38 18.44 4.27
N HIS A 315 -0.84 18.22 5.46
CA HIS A 315 0.56 17.88 5.71
C HIS A 315 0.65 16.47 6.31
N SER A 316 0.42 15.45 5.49
CA SER A 316 0.46 14.05 5.94
C SER A 316 1.89 13.56 6.13
N ILE A 317 2.10 12.66 7.10
CA ILE A 317 3.40 12.01 7.30
C ILE A 317 3.45 10.59 6.77
N MET A 318 2.50 9.74 7.08
CA MET A 318 2.49 8.33 6.68
C MET A 318 1.25 7.96 5.86
N PRO A 319 0.02 8.31 6.29
CA PRO A 319 -1.18 7.88 5.59
C PRO A 319 -1.30 8.51 4.21
N THR A 320 -1.60 7.68 3.23
CA THR A 320 -1.92 8.14 1.87
C THR A 320 -3.31 8.76 1.85
N PRO A 321 -3.47 10.00 1.36
CA PRO A 321 -4.77 10.65 1.26
C PRO A 321 -5.70 10.01 0.22
N VAL A 322 -6.99 10.21 0.40
CA VAL A 322 -8.01 9.90 -0.59
C VAL A 322 -8.28 11.16 -1.42
N VAL A 323 -8.16 11.05 -2.74
CA VAL A 323 -8.42 12.14 -3.69
C VAL A 323 -9.63 11.76 -4.52
N THR A 324 -10.66 12.58 -4.45
CA THR A 324 -11.87 12.48 -5.27
C THR A 324 -11.96 13.67 -6.22
N LYS A 325 -12.95 13.67 -7.11
CA LYS A 325 -13.16 14.78 -8.05
C LYS A 325 -13.26 16.13 -7.34
N ASP A 326 -14.00 16.18 -6.23
CA ASP A 326 -14.35 17.43 -5.58
C ASP A 326 -13.54 17.69 -4.30
N ASN A 327 -13.11 16.62 -3.61
CA ASN A 327 -12.51 16.73 -2.28
C ASN A 327 -11.28 15.82 -2.08
N ILE A 328 -10.38 16.27 -1.23
CA ILE A 328 -9.24 15.49 -0.72
C ILE A 328 -9.45 15.27 0.77
N PHE A 329 -9.41 14.02 1.22
CA PHE A 329 -9.48 13.64 2.62
C PHE A 329 -8.14 13.05 3.07
N GLY A 330 -7.65 13.47 4.22
CA GLY A 330 -6.39 12.94 4.76
C GLY A 330 -6.11 13.39 6.19
N ILE A 331 -5.14 12.73 6.81
CA ILE A 331 -4.69 13.04 8.16
C ILE A 331 -3.49 13.99 8.09
N CYS A 332 -3.63 15.14 8.72
CA CYS A 332 -2.58 16.15 8.80
C CYS A 332 -1.61 15.86 9.97
N SER A 333 -0.56 16.62 10.02
CA SER A 333 0.64 16.50 10.86
C SER A 333 0.42 16.23 12.36
N TYR A 334 -0.66 16.72 12.94
CA TYR A 334 -0.99 16.56 14.37
C TYR A 334 -2.33 15.86 14.61
N GLY A 335 -2.75 15.02 13.68
CA GLY A 335 -3.94 14.18 13.82
C GLY A 335 -5.22 14.76 13.24
N GLN A 336 -5.19 15.97 12.68
CA GLN A 336 -6.39 16.55 12.07
C GLN A 336 -6.79 15.75 10.82
N LEU A 337 -7.95 15.13 10.83
CA LEU A 337 -8.63 14.70 9.61
C LEU A 337 -9.17 15.94 8.90
N ARG A 338 -8.75 16.16 7.68
CA ARG A 338 -9.10 17.34 6.87
C ARG A 338 -9.81 16.96 5.59
N CYS A 339 -10.72 17.84 5.19
CA CYS A 339 -11.27 17.94 3.85
C CYS A 339 -10.73 19.18 3.16
N LEU A 340 -10.18 19.01 1.97
CA LEU A 340 -9.78 20.12 1.10
C LEU A 340 -10.59 20.08 -0.20
N LYS A 341 -10.78 21.24 -0.83
CA LYS A 341 -11.22 21.32 -2.23
C LYS A 341 -10.13 20.78 -3.15
N THR A 342 -10.43 19.85 -4.02
CA THR A 342 -9.45 19.30 -4.95
C THR A 342 -8.91 20.37 -5.92
N GLU A 343 -9.75 21.29 -6.35
CA GLU A 343 -9.40 22.34 -7.31
C GLU A 343 -8.39 23.36 -6.77
N THR A 344 -8.50 23.75 -5.50
CA THR A 344 -7.74 24.88 -4.92
C THR A 344 -6.88 24.50 -3.74
N GLY A 345 -7.09 23.30 -3.17
CA GLY A 345 -6.50 22.90 -1.91
C GLY A 345 -7.02 23.68 -0.70
N GLU A 346 -8.09 24.49 -0.85
CA GLU A 346 -8.70 25.20 0.27
C GLU A 346 -9.27 24.21 1.27
N ARG A 347 -8.99 24.44 2.56
CA ARG A 347 -9.51 23.62 3.65
C ARG A 347 -10.98 23.94 3.90
N VAL A 348 -11.84 22.92 3.74
CA VAL A 348 -13.29 23.02 3.97
C VAL A 348 -13.58 22.83 5.47
N TRP A 349 -13.03 21.77 6.06
CA TRP A 349 -13.17 21.46 7.47
C TRP A 349 -11.99 20.64 8.00
N GLU A 350 -11.91 20.57 9.33
CA GLU A 350 -11.03 19.64 10.05
C GLU A 350 -11.71 19.13 11.33
N THR A 351 -11.38 17.91 11.72
CA THR A 351 -11.80 17.29 12.99
C THR A 351 -10.72 16.37 13.54
N ARG A 352 -10.77 16.06 14.84
CA ARG A 352 -9.95 15.04 15.50
C ARG A 352 -10.78 13.87 16.03
N GLU A 353 -12.05 13.79 15.71
CA GLU A 353 -12.96 12.76 16.22
C GLU A 353 -12.55 11.35 15.78
N ALA A 354 -12.00 11.18 14.55
CA ALA A 354 -11.50 9.90 14.06
C ALA A 354 -10.11 9.53 14.63
N THR A 355 -9.42 10.50 15.23
CA THR A 355 -8.01 10.41 15.63
C THR A 355 -7.85 10.91 17.06
N GLY A 356 -6.79 11.60 17.35
CA GLY A 356 -6.50 12.33 18.57
C GLY A 356 -5.57 13.49 18.26
N GLU A 357 -4.93 14.03 19.26
CA GLU A 357 -4.03 15.16 19.14
C GLU A 357 -2.59 14.78 19.49
N GLY A 358 -1.67 15.14 18.64
CA GLY A 358 -0.25 14.99 18.87
C GLY A 358 0.53 14.83 17.57
N ARG A 359 1.82 15.12 17.67
CA ARG A 359 2.74 15.01 16.54
C ARG A 359 2.75 13.59 15.97
N TRP A 360 2.62 13.47 14.63
CA TRP A 360 2.62 12.22 13.86
C TRP A 360 1.42 11.31 14.12
N TRP A 361 0.37 11.82 14.75
CA TRP A 361 -0.89 11.09 14.84
C TRP A 361 -1.41 10.74 13.45
N ASN A 362 -1.90 9.53 13.28
CA ASN A 362 -2.35 9.07 11.97
C ASN A 362 -3.54 8.12 12.02
N ALA A 363 -4.18 7.96 10.85
CA ALA A 363 -5.11 6.89 10.55
C ALA A 363 -5.01 6.56 9.06
N PHE A 364 -5.07 5.28 8.72
CA PHE A 364 -5.15 4.80 7.34
C PHE A 364 -6.59 4.85 6.88
N ILE A 365 -6.85 5.53 5.76
CA ILE A 365 -8.19 5.74 5.21
C ILE A 365 -8.34 4.86 3.97
N VAL A 366 -9.34 3.98 3.96
CA VAL A 366 -9.60 3.04 2.87
C VAL A 366 -11.05 3.20 2.40
N PRO A 367 -11.29 3.74 1.21
CA PRO A 367 -12.61 3.80 0.60
C PRO A 367 -13.20 2.40 0.38
N GLN A 368 -14.50 2.25 0.61
CA GLN A 368 -15.25 1.03 0.33
C GLN A 368 -16.68 1.40 -0.10
N GLY A 369 -16.98 1.34 -1.40
CA GLY A 369 -18.24 1.87 -1.94
C GLY A 369 -18.37 3.36 -1.63
N ASP A 370 -19.46 3.75 -0.99
CA ASP A 370 -19.78 5.15 -0.67
C ASP A 370 -19.29 5.60 0.72
N ARG A 371 -18.53 4.75 1.42
CA ARG A 371 -18.07 5.00 2.78
C ARG A 371 -16.58 4.73 2.93
N TYR A 372 -16.05 5.00 4.11
CA TYR A 372 -14.63 4.89 4.41
C TYR A 372 -14.39 4.05 5.65
N PHE A 373 -13.38 3.20 5.60
CA PHE A 373 -12.81 2.52 6.75
C PHE A 373 -11.56 3.27 7.19
N LEU A 374 -11.51 3.67 8.46
CA LEU A 374 -10.34 4.34 9.05
C LEU A 374 -9.76 3.42 10.14
N HIS A 375 -8.49 3.07 10.00
CA HIS A 375 -7.76 2.39 11.07
C HIS A 375 -6.80 3.39 11.72
N ASN A 376 -7.12 3.80 12.93
CA ASN A 376 -6.35 4.82 13.65
C ASN A 376 -5.23 4.20 14.49
N GLU A 377 -4.28 5.02 14.91
CA GLU A 377 -3.12 4.54 15.68
C GLU A 377 -3.46 4.07 17.10
N GLN A 378 -4.67 4.31 17.59
CA GLN A 378 -5.18 3.73 18.84
C GLN A 378 -5.68 2.30 18.68
N GLY A 379 -5.72 1.80 17.44
CA GLY A 379 -6.15 0.45 17.11
C GLY A 379 -7.65 0.30 16.90
N ASP A 380 -8.38 1.39 16.73
CA ASP A 380 -9.78 1.34 16.34
C ASP A 380 -9.92 1.19 14.84
N LEU A 381 -10.94 0.45 14.43
CA LEU A 381 -11.48 0.47 13.08
C LEU A 381 -12.78 1.27 13.12
N ILE A 382 -12.90 2.23 12.21
CA ILE A 382 -14.03 3.16 12.14
C ILE A 382 -14.67 3.03 10.76
N ILE A 383 -16.00 2.96 10.70
CA ILE A 383 -16.77 3.15 9.47
C ILE A 383 -17.33 4.57 9.51
N ALA A 384 -17.09 5.35 8.48
CA ALA A 384 -17.53 6.75 8.42
C ALA A 384 -17.93 7.16 7.00
N ASN A 385 -18.79 8.18 6.92
CA ASN A 385 -18.99 8.98 5.73
C ASN A 385 -18.07 10.21 5.78
N LEU A 386 -17.39 10.49 4.67
CA LEU A 386 -16.61 11.70 4.48
C LEU A 386 -17.20 12.47 3.30
N SER A 387 -17.57 13.70 3.52
CA SER A 387 -18.12 14.57 2.49
C SER A 387 -17.68 16.01 2.70
N GLU A 388 -18.06 16.90 1.81
CA GLU A 388 -17.82 18.33 1.98
C GLU A 388 -18.52 18.91 3.22
N SER A 389 -19.65 18.30 3.63
CA SER A 389 -20.41 18.73 4.81
C SER A 389 -19.80 18.30 6.14
N GLY A 390 -18.86 17.35 6.14
CA GLY A 390 -18.19 16.94 7.38
C GLY A 390 -17.82 15.45 7.43
N TYR A 391 -17.38 15.06 8.62
CA TYR A 391 -17.14 13.70 9.07
C TYR A 391 -18.38 13.20 9.83
N GLU A 392 -18.88 12.05 9.46
CA GLU A 392 -19.98 11.37 10.15
C GLU A 392 -19.55 9.95 10.49
N GLU A 393 -19.35 9.67 11.77
CA GLU A 393 -19.03 8.33 12.25
C GLU A 393 -20.28 7.44 12.27
N ILE A 394 -20.23 6.33 11.53
CA ILE A 394 -21.31 5.34 11.49
C ILE A 394 -21.13 4.33 12.62
N SER A 395 -19.89 3.86 12.82
CA SER A 395 -19.57 2.83 13.78
C SER A 395 -18.07 2.79 14.07
N ARG A 396 -17.71 2.52 15.34
CA ARG A 396 -16.33 2.33 15.79
C ARG A 396 -16.23 1.06 16.61
N ALA A 397 -15.14 0.32 16.47
CA ALA A 397 -14.82 -0.81 17.34
C ALA A 397 -13.31 -1.01 17.43
N ARG A 398 -12.84 -1.63 18.51
CA ARG A 398 -11.44 -1.98 18.70
C ARG A 398 -11.06 -3.14 17.77
N LEU A 399 -10.05 -2.94 16.92
CA LEU A 399 -9.51 -3.99 16.03
C LEU A 399 -8.35 -4.73 16.70
N VAL A 400 -7.36 -3.99 17.17
CA VAL A 400 -6.18 -4.50 17.91
C VAL A 400 -5.74 -3.50 18.96
N GLU A 401 -5.07 -3.96 20.02
CA GLU A 401 -4.55 -3.06 21.05
C GLU A 401 -3.26 -2.38 20.59
N PRO A 402 -3.06 -1.07 20.85
CA PRO A 402 -1.80 -0.41 20.57
C PRO A 402 -0.72 -0.91 21.53
N THR A 403 0.45 -1.29 20.99
CA THR A 403 1.52 -1.92 21.77
C THR A 403 2.82 -1.14 21.77
N ARG A 404 2.98 -0.16 20.87
CA ARG A 404 4.24 0.57 20.73
C ARG A 404 4.21 1.93 21.38
N PRO A 405 5.10 2.19 22.35
CA PRO A 405 5.21 3.51 22.94
C PRO A 405 5.88 4.48 21.96
N VAL A 406 5.19 5.58 21.64
CA VAL A 406 5.75 6.69 20.88
C VAL A 406 5.43 7.98 21.59
N GLN A 407 6.47 8.76 21.93
CA GLN A 407 6.33 9.96 22.77
C GLN A 407 5.65 9.62 24.11
N ARG A 408 4.39 9.95 24.35
CA ARG A 408 3.67 9.68 25.60
C ARG A 408 2.41 8.85 25.37
N ARG A 409 2.30 8.12 24.25
CA ARG A 409 1.13 7.34 23.91
C ARG A 409 1.50 5.99 23.31
N MET A 410 0.59 5.05 23.40
CA MET A 410 0.71 3.75 22.72
C MET A 410 0.13 3.87 21.31
N THR A 411 0.79 3.28 20.33
CA THR A 411 0.45 3.47 18.90
C THR A 411 0.47 2.17 18.10
N ILE A 412 -0.22 2.22 16.96
CA ILE A 412 -0.09 1.28 15.85
C ILE A 412 0.19 2.10 14.58
N TRP A 413 1.34 1.84 13.95
CA TRP A 413 1.73 2.50 12.71
C TRP A 413 1.78 1.55 11.51
N SER A 414 1.23 0.35 11.68
CA SER A 414 1.08 -0.62 10.60
C SER A 414 -0.28 -0.47 9.94
N HIS A 415 -0.29 -0.39 8.61
CA HIS A 415 -1.55 -0.35 7.86
C HIS A 415 -2.22 -1.74 7.84
N PRO A 416 -3.56 -1.80 7.78
CA PRO A 416 -4.29 -3.06 7.61
C PRO A 416 -4.29 -3.52 6.15
N ALA A 417 -4.65 -4.80 5.91
CA ALA A 417 -5.03 -5.33 4.61
C ALA A 417 -6.52 -5.72 4.63
N PHE A 418 -7.19 -5.52 3.51
CA PHE A 418 -8.62 -5.83 3.33
C PHE A 418 -8.79 -6.87 2.24
N ALA A 419 -9.05 -8.10 2.64
CA ALA A 419 -9.18 -9.25 1.75
C ALA A 419 -10.18 -10.26 2.31
N MET A 420 -10.78 -11.10 1.47
CA MET A 420 -11.67 -12.17 1.90
C MET A 420 -12.82 -11.66 2.78
N LYS A 421 -13.36 -10.48 2.46
CA LYS A 421 -14.36 -9.74 3.27
C LYS A 421 -13.96 -9.61 4.74
N SER A 422 -12.67 -9.46 4.97
CA SER A 422 -12.07 -9.41 6.30
C SER A 422 -11.03 -8.30 6.34
N VAL A 423 -10.73 -7.83 7.53
CA VAL A 423 -9.56 -7.02 7.82
C VAL A 423 -8.49 -7.86 8.52
N PHE A 424 -7.25 -7.71 8.04
CA PHE A 424 -6.06 -8.28 8.66
C PHE A 424 -5.24 -7.12 9.21
N ALA A 425 -4.94 -7.16 10.49
CA ALA A 425 -4.19 -6.10 11.16
C ALA A 425 -3.20 -6.67 12.18
N ARG A 426 -2.15 -5.92 12.44
CA ARG A 426 -1.14 -6.33 13.42
C ARG A 426 -0.85 -5.23 14.44
N ASN A 427 -0.33 -5.65 15.57
CA ASN A 427 0.50 -4.87 16.49
C ASN A 427 1.87 -5.58 16.65
N ASP A 428 2.65 -5.24 17.70
CA ASP A 428 3.96 -5.87 17.95
C ASP A 428 3.89 -7.24 18.66
N LYS A 429 2.71 -7.80 18.81
CA LYS A 429 2.48 -9.07 19.53
C LYS A 429 1.63 -10.06 18.75
N GLU A 430 0.72 -9.56 17.93
CA GLU A 430 -0.24 -10.39 17.23
C GLU A 430 -0.58 -9.87 15.84
N LEU A 431 -0.91 -10.81 14.94
CA LEU A 431 -1.62 -10.60 13.70
C LEU A 431 -3.00 -11.20 13.83
N VAL A 432 -4.04 -10.44 13.51
CA VAL A 432 -5.44 -10.86 13.63
C VAL A 432 -6.17 -10.83 12.29
N ARG A 433 -7.17 -11.70 12.16
CA ARG A 433 -8.21 -11.60 11.13
C ARG A 433 -9.55 -11.37 11.78
N VAL A 434 -10.28 -10.38 11.30
CA VAL A 434 -11.66 -10.08 11.68
C VAL A 434 -12.54 -10.17 10.44
N ASN A 435 -13.60 -10.97 10.49
CA ASN A 435 -14.57 -11.09 9.42
C ASN A 435 -15.52 -9.90 9.43
N LEU A 436 -15.69 -9.26 8.28
CA LEU A 436 -16.56 -8.11 8.04
C LEU A 436 -17.63 -8.39 6.96
N ALA A 437 -17.85 -9.67 6.61
CA ALA A 437 -18.94 -10.05 5.72
C ALA A 437 -20.30 -9.79 6.38
N LYS A 438 -21.31 -9.36 5.57
CA LYS A 438 -22.73 -9.29 5.98
C LYS A 438 -23.30 -10.68 6.23
#